data_52db3fea53aab2f3d2e297618c5004e2
#
_entry.id   52db3fea53aab2f3d2e297618c5004e2
#
_cell.length_a   1.000
_cell.length_b   1.000
_cell.length_c   1.000
_cell.angle_alpha   90.00
_cell.angle_beta   90.00
_cell.angle_gamma   90.00
#
_symmetry.space_group_name_H-M   'P 1'
#
loop_
_entity.id
_entity.type
_entity.pdbx_description
1 polymer ?
#
loop_
_entity_poly.entity_id
_entity_poly.type
_entity_poly.pdbx_seq_one_letter_code
_entity_poly.pdbx_strand_id
1 'polypeptide(L)'
;ESYQALYHEHMLQMIEARPYLWATHVWNLFDFAADGRDEGGKHGENQKGLVTMDRKLKKDAFYLYKAAWNQTDTFVHLCGRRYADRVEETTEIKVYSNQPEVTLFVDGTAFATVSGKTIFKFQVPITGTHTITAKADSCEDSITIRRVAEENPDYIFVKRAPVTNWFDTDDLNPDCFSINDRLADIRENPRAGAIIDQMMSQGASERGDVADAVKDNPALQRMMGRMTLVSLLKQS
;
A
#
# COMPACT_ATOMS: atom_id res chain seq x y z
N GLU A 1 0.22 -7.20 3.40
CA GLU A 1 -1.24 -7.06 3.18
C GLU A 1 -1.87 -6.11 4.20
N SER A 2 -1.60 -6.27 5.48
CA SER A 2 -2.19 -5.42 6.55
C SER A 2 -1.91 -3.93 6.33
N TYR A 3 -0.70 -3.56 5.93
CA TYR A 3 -0.35 -2.17 5.61
C TYR A 3 -1.13 -1.65 4.38
N GLN A 4 -1.27 -2.47 3.33
CA GLN A 4 -2.08 -2.13 2.17
C GLN A 4 -3.55 -1.89 2.57
N ALA A 5 -4.11 -2.77 3.39
CA ALA A 5 -5.47 -2.63 3.89
C ALA A 5 -5.65 -1.31 4.67
N LEU A 6 -4.73 -1.00 5.59
CA LEU A 6 -4.73 0.26 6.35
C LEU A 6 -4.66 1.49 5.44
N TYR A 7 -3.80 1.47 4.43
CA TYR A 7 -3.71 2.56 3.43
C TYR A 7 -5.05 2.78 2.73
N HIS A 8 -5.68 1.71 2.25
CA HIS A 8 -6.97 1.80 1.56
C HIS A 8 -8.12 2.20 2.50
N GLU A 9 -8.09 1.82 3.78
CA GLU A 9 -9.04 2.31 4.79
C GLU A 9 -8.99 3.83 4.92
N HIS A 10 -7.79 4.40 5.01
CA HIS A 10 -7.60 5.85 5.04
C HIS A 10 -8.06 6.52 3.74
N MET A 11 -7.74 5.93 2.60
CA MET A 11 -8.17 6.45 1.30
C MET A 11 -9.69 6.45 1.16
N LEU A 12 -10.35 5.38 1.58
CA LEU A 12 -11.81 5.29 1.55
C LEU A 12 -12.46 6.37 2.43
N GLN A 13 -11.99 6.54 3.66
CA GLN A 13 -12.47 7.58 4.57
C GLN A 13 -12.26 8.99 4.00
N MET A 14 -11.11 9.22 3.38
CA MET A 14 -10.79 10.50 2.74
C MET A 14 -11.72 10.78 1.55
N ILE A 15 -12.06 9.77 0.76
CA ILE A 15 -12.98 9.88 -0.37
C ILE A 15 -14.40 10.15 0.13
N GLU A 16 -14.89 9.37 1.10
CA GLU A 16 -16.24 9.52 1.65
C GLU A 16 -16.47 10.89 2.32
N ALA A 17 -15.41 11.47 2.91
CA ALA A 17 -15.46 12.81 3.53
C ALA A 17 -15.50 13.96 2.49
N ARG A 18 -15.38 13.68 1.18
CA ARG A 18 -15.28 14.69 0.12
C ARG A 18 -16.35 14.50 -0.95
N PRO A 19 -17.60 14.92 -0.68
CA PRO A 19 -18.74 14.71 -1.60
C PRO A 19 -18.61 15.44 -2.93
N TYR A 20 -17.66 16.37 -3.06
CA TYR A 20 -17.36 17.05 -4.32
C TYR A 20 -16.51 16.20 -5.29
N LEU A 21 -15.97 15.07 -4.87
CA LEU A 21 -15.28 14.15 -5.76
C LEU A 21 -16.32 13.37 -6.57
N TRP A 22 -16.37 13.62 -7.85
CA TRP A 22 -17.34 12.99 -8.75
C TRP A 22 -16.96 11.56 -9.15
N ALA A 23 -15.67 11.23 -9.14
CA ALA A 23 -15.15 9.88 -9.40
C ALA A 23 -13.77 9.68 -8.78
N THR A 24 -13.49 8.43 -8.41
CA THR A 24 -12.19 7.96 -7.96
C THR A 24 -11.92 6.58 -8.53
N HIS A 25 -10.67 6.29 -8.85
CA HIS A 25 -10.25 5.01 -9.40
C HIS A 25 -9.13 4.42 -8.54
N VAL A 26 -9.34 3.18 -8.09
CA VAL A 26 -8.31 2.47 -7.32
C VAL A 26 -7.24 1.96 -8.27
N TRP A 27 -6.01 2.32 -8.01
CA TRP A 27 -4.86 1.74 -8.67
C TRP A 27 -4.22 0.69 -7.76
N ASN A 28 -4.38 -0.58 -7.99
CA ASN A 28 -4.81 -1.24 -9.20
C ASN A 28 -5.63 -2.49 -8.83
N LEU A 29 -6.39 -3.06 -9.77
CA LEU A 29 -7.14 -4.28 -9.48
C LEU A 29 -6.22 -5.50 -9.33
N PHE A 30 -5.21 -5.64 -10.20
CA PHE A 30 -4.27 -6.75 -10.17
C PHE A 30 -2.84 -6.29 -9.90
N ASP A 31 -2.06 -7.11 -9.19
CA ASP A 31 -0.61 -6.99 -9.25
C ASP A 31 -0.11 -7.19 -10.69
N PHE A 32 0.99 -6.56 -11.05
CA PHE A 32 1.49 -6.59 -12.42
C PHE A 32 3.02 -6.61 -12.46
N ALA A 33 3.57 -7.10 -13.58
CA ALA A 33 5.01 -7.09 -13.81
C ALA A 33 5.52 -5.64 -13.93
N ALA A 34 6.63 -5.35 -13.28
CA ALA A 34 7.31 -4.06 -13.27
C ALA A 34 8.82 -4.28 -13.14
N ASP A 35 9.45 -4.65 -14.25
CA ASP A 35 10.83 -5.15 -14.32
C ASP A 35 11.85 -4.20 -13.65
N GLY A 36 11.74 -2.91 -13.90
CA GLY A 36 12.63 -1.90 -13.31
C GLY A 36 12.36 -1.54 -11.84
N ARG A 37 11.50 -2.29 -11.12
CA ARG A 37 11.12 -1.96 -9.75
C ARG A 37 11.44 -3.08 -8.77
N ASP A 38 12.00 -2.69 -7.62
CA ASP A 38 12.13 -3.53 -6.43
C ASP A 38 11.53 -2.78 -5.25
N GLU A 39 10.21 -2.91 -5.08
CA GLU A 39 9.43 -2.17 -4.07
C GLU A 39 9.31 -2.96 -2.75
N GLY A 40 10.20 -3.91 -2.50
CA GLY A 40 10.29 -4.63 -1.22
C GLY A 40 9.37 -5.86 -1.13
N GLY A 41 8.96 -6.39 -2.24
CA GLY A 41 8.26 -7.66 -2.32
C GLY A 41 9.02 -8.63 -3.21
N LYS A 42 8.32 -9.20 -4.17
CA LYS A 42 8.92 -10.01 -5.22
C LYS A 42 9.56 -9.10 -6.27
N HIS A 43 10.83 -9.35 -6.59
CA HIS A 43 11.53 -8.57 -7.61
C HIS A 43 10.79 -8.63 -8.96
N GLY A 44 10.74 -7.49 -9.64
CA GLY A 44 10.04 -7.37 -10.94
C GLY A 44 8.52 -7.41 -10.86
N GLU A 45 7.93 -7.29 -9.66
CA GLU A 45 6.48 -7.29 -9.45
C GLU A 45 6.03 -6.08 -8.63
N ASN A 46 5.04 -5.36 -9.16
CA ASN A 46 4.35 -4.32 -8.42
C ASN A 46 3.15 -4.92 -7.67
N GLN A 47 3.10 -4.75 -6.36
CA GLN A 47 2.12 -5.38 -5.47
C GLN A 47 0.97 -4.45 -5.04
N LYS A 48 0.71 -3.38 -5.78
CA LYS A 48 -0.39 -2.44 -5.50
C LYS A 48 -1.78 -3.00 -5.82
N GLY A 49 -1.84 -4.15 -6.51
CA GLY A 49 -3.09 -4.80 -6.84
C GLY A 49 -3.92 -5.19 -5.61
N LEU A 50 -5.23 -5.13 -5.73
CA LEU A 50 -6.17 -5.69 -4.76
C LEU A 50 -6.26 -7.22 -4.87
N VAL A 51 -5.82 -7.76 -5.99
CA VAL A 51 -5.76 -9.20 -6.32
C VAL A 51 -4.36 -9.52 -6.80
N THR A 52 -3.85 -10.70 -6.48
CA THR A 52 -2.53 -11.15 -6.89
C THR A 52 -2.40 -11.24 -8.42
N MET A 53 -1.15 -11.17 -8.93
CA MET A 53 -0.87 -11.19 -10.37
C MET A 53 -1.40 -12.46 -11.06
N ASP A 54 -1.35 -13.60 -10.38
CA ASP A 54 -1.93 -14.87 -10.85
C ASP A 54 -3.47 -14.94 -10.71
N ARG A 55 -4.09 -13.90 -10.18
CA ARG A 55 -5.54 -13.72 -9.98
C ARG A 55 -6.18 -14.72 -9.00
N LYS A 56 -5.40 -15.47 -8.25
CA LYS A 56 -5.94 -16.51 -7.36
C LYS A 56 -6.37 -15.97 -6.00
N LEU A 57 -5.71 -14.92 -5.52
CA LEU A 57 -5.95 -14.42 -4.19
C LEU A 57 -6.44 -12.96 -4.23
N LYS A 58 -7.61 -12.75 -3.64
CA LYS A 58 -8.14 -11.43 -3.31
C LYS A 58 -7.59 -11.02 -1.96
N LYS A 59 -6.95 -9.85 -1.89
CA LYS A 59 -6.36 -9.31 -0.66
C LYS A 59 -7.43 -8.64 0.21
N ASP A 60 -7.13 -8.37 1.49
CA ASP A 60 -8.08 -7.73 2.40
C ASP A 60 -8.64 -6.41 1.84
N ALA A 61 -7.80 -5.59 1.19
CA ALA A 61 -8.23 -4.34 0.57
C ALA A 61 -9.28 -4.52 -0.55
N PHE A 62 -9.33 -5.68 -1.24
CA PHE A 62 -10.41 -6.00 -2.17
C PHE A 62 -11.75 -6.07 -1.44
N TYR A 63 -11.76 -6.74 -0.28
CA TYR A 63 -12.98 -6.92 0.51
C TYR A 63 -13.41 -5.63 1.23
N LEU A 64 -12.47 -4.72 1.52
CA LEU A 64 -12.81 -3.38 2.01
C LEU A 64 -13.70 -2.65 1.01
N TYR A 65 -13.27 -2.57 -0.27
CA TYR A 65 -14.07 -1.91 -1.30
C TYR A 65 -15.36 -2.67 -1.63
N LYS A 66 -15.34 -4.00 -1.54
CA LYS A 66 -16.56 -4.79 -1.63
C LYS A 66 -17.53 -4.42 -0.51
N ALA A 67 -17.06 -4.28 0.74
CA ALA A 67 -17.88 -3.87 1.87
C ALA A 67 -18.48 -2.46 1.69
N ALA A 68 -17.70 -1.53 1.14
CA ALA A 68 -18.13 -0.15 0.99
C ALA A 68 -19.10 0.06 -0.18
N TRP A 69 -18.88 -0.65 -1.31
CA TRP A 69 -19.54 -0.32 -2.58
C TRP A 69 -20.52 -1.37 -3.09
N ASN A 70 -20.42 -2.63 -2.65
CA ASN A 70 -21.37 -3.65 -3.06
C ASN A 70 -22.64 -3.58 -2.22
N GLN A 71 -23.79 -3.40 -2.89
CA GLN A 71 -25.11 -3.32 -2.26
C GLN A 71 -26.02 -4.49 -2.61
N THR A 72 -25.54 -5.46 -3.39
CA THR A 72 -26.35 -6.56 -3.90
C THR A 72 -26.20 -7.83 -3.08
N ASP A 73 -24.95 -8.19 -2.72
CA ASP A 73 -24.66 -9.44 -2.01
C ASP A 73 -24.31 -9.14 -0.56
N THR A 74 -24.98 -9.80 0.37
CA THR A 74 -24.52 -9.80 1.78
C THR A 74 -23.24 -10.59 1.92
N PHE A 75 -22.25 -10.06 2.63
CA PHE A 75 -21.05 -10.81 2.93
C PHE A 75 -20.37 -10.33 4.20
N VAL A 76 -19.47 -11.16 4.71
CA VAL A 76 -18.55 -10.88 5.79
C VAL A 76 -17.18 -11.44 5.42
N HIS A 77 -16.10 -10.75 5.77
CA HIS A 77 -14.72 -11.16 5.51
C HIS A 77 -13.85 -10.89 6.72
N LEU A 78 -13.22 -11.93 7.24
CA LEU A 78 -12.19 -11.85 8.28
C LEU A 78 -10.84 -11.49 7.65
N CYS A 79 -10.28 -10.37 8.05
CA CYS A 79 -8.97 -9.91 7.59
C CYS A 79 -7.83 -10.68 8.26
N GLY A 80 -6.64 -10.61 7.64
CA GLY A 80 -5.42 -11.16 8.22
C GLY A 80 -5.34 -12.68 8.17
N ARG A 81 -5.96 -13.34 7.18
CA ARG A 81 -5.93 -14.80 7.02
C ARG A 81 -4.53 -15.38 6.95
N ARG A 82 -3.58 -14.62 6.39
CA ARG A 82 -2.18 -15.04 6.26
C ARG A 82 -1.33 -14.68 7.47
N TYR A 83 -1.83 -13.86 8.37
CA TYR A 83 -1.22 -13.58 9.67
C TYR A 83 -1.84 -14.51 10.72
N ALA A 84 -1.60 -15.83 10.59
CA ALA A 84 -2.17 -16.84 11.47
C ALA A 84 -1.41 -16.96 12.80
N ASP A 85 -0.08 -16.85 12.78
CA ASP A 85 0.79 -16.90 13.95
C ASP A 85 0.88 -15.52 14.59
N ARG A 86 0.56 -15.41 15.88
CA ARG A 86 0.49 -14.14 16.60
C ARG A 86 1.19 -14.25 17.95
N VAL A 87 2.01 -13.29 18.29
CA VAL A 87 2.78 -13.29 19.54
C VAL A 87 2.09 -12.54 20.67
N GLU A 88 1.14 -11.66 20.35
CA GLU A 88 0.42 -10.85 21.32
C GLU A 88 -0.58 -11.67 22.15
N GLU A 89 -0.81 -11.25 23.39
CA GLU A 89 -1.80 -11.86 24.29
C GLU A 89 -3.24 -11.48 23.93
N THR A 90 -3.41 -10.30 23.36
CA THR A 90 -4.67 -9.80 22.84
C THR A 90 -4.43 -9.31 21.43
N THR A 91 -5.20 -9.81 20.49
CA THR A 91 -5.02 -9.51 19.07
C THR A 91 -6.23 -8.80 18.49
N GLU A 92 -5.99 -7.85 17.58
CA GLU A 92 -7.08 -7.23 16.83
C GLU A 92 -7.59 -8.19 15.75
N ILE A 93 -8.87 -8.53 15.81
CA ILE A 93 -9.59 -9.19 14.73
C ILE A 93 -10.38 -8.13 13.99
N LYS A 94 -10.04 -7.92 12.72
CA LYS A 94 -10.71 -6.98 11.84
C LYS A 94 -11.61 -7.72 10.87
N VAL A 95 -12.80 -7.18 10.68
CA VAL A 95 -13.82 -7.75 9.78
C VAL A 95 -14.30 -6.65 8.82
N TYR A 96 -14.42 -6.97 7.56
CA TYR A 96 -15.12 -6.15 6.57
C TYR A 96 -16.47 -6.76 6.24
N SER A 97 -17.50 -5.94 6.31
CA SER A 97 -18.88 -6.36 5.98
C SER A 97 -19.69 -5.16 5.47
N ASN A 98 -20.64 -5.43 4.59
CA ASN A 98 -21.66 -4.47 4.17
C ASN A 98 -22.94 -4.55 5.03
N GLN A 99 -22.90 -5.38 6.10
CA GLN A 99 -24.01 -5.49 7.05
C GLN A 99 -23.82 -4.51 8.21
N PRO A 100 -24.92 -4.05 8.84
CA PRO A 100 -24.85 -3.06 9.91
C PRO A 100 -24.34 -3.61 11.24
N GLU A 101 -24.27 -4.93 11.37
CA GLU A 101 -23.87 -5.61 12.61
C GLU A 101 -23.07 -6.88 12.28
N VAL A 102 -22.04 -7.13 13.08
CA VAL A 102 -21.21 -8.34 13.00
C VAL A 102 -21.07 -8.93 14.39
N THR A 103 -21.34 -10.22 14.52
CA THR A 103 -21.07 -11.01 15.72
C THR A 103 -19.84 -11.88 15.52
N LEU A 104 -18.89 -11.76 16.43
CA LEU A 104 -17.69 -12.59 16.45
C LEU A 104 -17.88 -13.78 17.40
N PHE A 105 -17.42 -14.94 16.96
CA PHE A 105 -17.36 -16.18 17.74
C PHE A 105 -15.90 -16.60 17.87
N VAL A 106 -15.54 -17.10 19.05
CA VAL A 106 -14.24 -17.72 19.32
C VAL A 106 -14.53 -19.16 19.74
N ASP A 107 -13.99 -20.11 19.01
CA ASP A 107 -14.19 -21.56 19.23
C ASP A 107 -15.68 -21.95 19.34
N GLY A 108 -16.51 -21.35 18.51
CA GLY A 108 -17.94 -21.58 18.46
C GLY A 108 -18.75 -20.85 19.53
N THR A 109 -18.12 -20.17 20.48
CA THR A 109 -18.80 -19.39 21.53
C THR A 109 -18.88 -17.92 21.10
N ALA A 110 -20.06 -17.32 21.22
CA ALA A 110 -20.28 -15.91 20.94
C ALA A 110 -19.37 -15.05 21.85
N PHE A 111 -18.54 -14.21 21.24
CA PHE A 111 -17.60 -13.35 21.95
C PHE A 111 -18.13 -11.93 22.10
N ALA A 112 -18.48 -11.28 21.00
CA ALA A 112 -18.99 -9.92 21.00
C ALA A 112 -19.76 -9.62 19.72
N THR A 113 -20.67 -8.65 19.80
CA THR A 113 -21.38 -8.07 18.65
C THR A 113 -21.03 -6.59 18.54
N VAL A 114 -20.71 -6.13 17.36
CA VAL A 114 -20.38 -4.74 17.07
C VAL A 114 -21.28 -4.24 15.94
N SER A 115 -21.94 -3.11 16.16
CA SER A 115 -22.69 -2.39 15.13
C SER A 115 -21.81 -1.32 14.50
N GLY A 116 -21.92 -1.11 13.19
CA GLY A 116 -21.07 -0.18 12.47
C GLY A 116 -21.31 -0.19 10.98
N LYS A 117 -20.33 0.28 10.25
CA LYS A 117 -20.33 0.31 8.78
C LYS A 117 -18.96 -0.08 8.25
N THR A 118 -18.92 -1.03 7.36
CA THR A 118 -17.75 -1.41 6.55
C THR A 118 -16.63 -2.08 7.34
N ILE A 119 -16.18 -1.52 8.47
CA ILE A 119 -15.01 -1.96 9.23
C ILE A 119 -15.43 -2.23 10.67
N PHE A 120 -15.25 -3.47 11.12
CA PHE A 120 -15.55 -3.90 12.49
C PHE A 120 -14.28 -4.43 13.13
N LYS A 121 -14.03 -4.05 14.40
CA LYS A 121 -12.81 -4.41 15.12
C LYS A 121 -13.15 -5.01 16.48
N PHE A 122 -12.46 -6.09 16.81
CA PHE A 122 -12.60 -6.81 18.06
C PHE A 122 -11.22 -7.03 18.67
N GLN A 123 -11.09 -6.86 19.97
CA GLN A 123 -9.87 -7.18 20.73
C GLN A 123 -10.08 -8.54 21.39
N VAL A 124 -9.41 -9.57 20.89
CA VAL A 124 -9.61 -10.97 21.29
C VAL A 124 -8.40 -11.48 22.05
N PRO A 125 -8.54 -11.88 23.33
CA PRO A 125 -7.49 -12.60 24.04
C PRO A 125 -7.23 -13.96 23.39
N ILE A 126 -5.96 -14.31 23.17
CA ILE A 126 -5.57 -15.59 22.59
C ILE A 126 -4.53 -16.30 23.48
N THR A 127 -4.70 -17.61 23.68
CA THR A 127 -3.82 -18.43 24.52
C THR A 127 -3.23 -19.64 23.79
N GLY A 128 -3.76 -19.98 22.63
CA GLY A 128 -3.38 -21.15 21.85
C GLY A 128 -3.91 -21.03 20.43
N THR A 129 -4.38 -22.12 19.87
CA THR A 129 -5.05 -22.14 18.55
C THR A 129 -6.53 -21.91 18.74
N HIS A 130 -7.07 -20.94 18.01
CA HIS A 130 -8.47 -20.57 18.04
C HIS A 130 -9.06 -20.52 16.63
N THR A 131 -10.32 -20.97 16.52
CA THR A 131 -11.15 -20.73 15.34
C THR A 131 -11.97 -19.47 15.58
N ILE A 132 -11.74 -18.46 14.75
CA ILE A 132 -12.47 -17.20 14.76
C ILE A 132 -13.52 -17.25 13.66
N THR A 133 -14.77 -17.04 14.01
CA THR A 133 -15.88 -16.97 13.04
C THR A 133 -16.59 -15.64 13.18
N ALA A 134 -16.73 -14.93 12.08
CA ALA A 134 -17.57 -13.73 12.01
C ALA A 134 -18.89 -14.07 11.32
N LYS A 135 -20.00 -13.64 11.90
CA LYS A 135 -21.35 -13.79 11.32
C LYS A 135 -22.01 -12.43 11.16
N ALA A 136 -22.64 -12.26 10.02
CA ALA A 136 -23.42 -11.06 9.72
C ALA A 136 -24.63 -11.48 8.86
N ASP A 137 -25.83 -11.25 9.35
CA ASP A 137 -27.07 -11.72 8.74
C ASP A 137 -27.00 -13.23 8.39
N SER A 138 -27.14 -13.60 7.14
CA SER A 138 -27.11 -14.97 6.64
C SER A 138 -25.72 -15.47 6.21
N CYS A 139 -24.69 -14.65 6.34
CA CYS A 139 -23.33 -14.99 5.91
C CYS A 139 -22.37 -15.16 7.08
N GLU A 140 -21.39 -16.04 6.87
CA GLU A 140 -20.32 -16.27 7.84
C GLU A 140 -18.97 -16.46 7.14
N ASP A 141 -17.91 -16.18 7.88
CA ASP A 141 -16.55 -16.40 7.47
C ASP A 141 -15.71 -16.86 8.66
N SER A 142 -14.73 -17.75 8.43
CA SER A 142 -13.92 -18.33 9.50
C SER A 142 -12.45 -18.34 9.13
N ILE A 143 -11.60 -18.10 10.13
CA ILE A 143 -10.15 -18.26 10.06
C ILE A 143 -9.65 -18.98 11.30
N THR A 144 -8.46 -19.59 11.17
CA THR A 144 -7.74 -20.14 12.31
C THR A 144 -6.54 -19.26 12.61
N ILE A 145 -6.38 -18.87 13.86
CA ILE A 145 -5.21 -18.15 14.37
C ILE A 145 -4.60 -18.92 15.52
N ARG A 146 -3.32 -18.70 15.79
CA ARG A 146 -2.65 -19.33 16.93
C ARG A 146 -1.70 -18.37 17.61
N ARG A 147 -1.65 -18.41 18.93
CA ARG A 147 -0.60 -17.75 19.69
C ARG A 147 0.68 -18.58 19.64
N VAL A 148 1.78 -17.92 19.33
CA VAL A 148 3.13 -18.48 19.29
C VAL A 148 4.05 -17.70 20.22
N ALA A 149 5.11 -18.34 20.69
CA ALA A 149 6.08 -17.70 21.57
C ALA A 149 7.03 -16.74 20.82
N GLU A 150 7.34 -17.05 19.58
CA GLU A 150 8.27 -16.29 18.76
C GLU A 150 7.60 -15.87 17.46
N GLU A 151 8.00 -14.69 16.96
CA GLU A 151 7.49 -14.16 15.71
C GLU A 151 7.84 -15.05 14.52
N ASN A 152 6.87 -15.32 13.66
CA ASN A 152 7.11 -16.09 12.46
C ASN A 152 8.02 -15.27 11.50
N PRO A 153 9.20 -15.77 11.13
CA PRO A 153 10.16 -15.05 10.30
C PRO A 153 9.60 -14.68 8.92
N ASP A 154 8.62 -15.44 8.41
CA ASP A 154 7.98 -15.13 7.12
C ASP A 154 7.14 -13.84 7.16
N TYR A 155 6.82 -13.33 8.37
CA TYR A 155 6.08 -12.08 8.52
C TYR A 155 6.99 -10.86 8.68
N ILE A 156 8.30 -11.08 8.86
CA ILE A 156 9.26 -10.00 9.04
C ILE A 156 9.59 -9.41 7.67
N PHE A 157 9.26 -8.13 7.51
CA PHE A 157 9.63 -7.41 6.30
C PHE A 157 11.13 -7.07 6.34
N VAL A 158 11.90 -7.74 5.47
CA VAL A 158 13.31 -7.42 5.26
C VAL A 158 13.41 -6.38 4.15
N LYS A 159 13.75 -5.16 4.52
CA LYS A 159 13.99 -4.07 3.57
C LYS A 159 15.26 -4.40 2.75
N ARG A 160 15.08 -4.77 1.48
CA ARG A 160 16.18 -5.17 0.60
C ARG A 160 16.86 -4.00 -0.12
N ALA A 161 16.17 -2.90 -0.27
CA ALA A 161 16.69 -1.67 -0.86
C ALA A 161 16.39 -0.47 0.04
N PRO A 162 17.23 0.58 0.03
CA PRO A 162 16.89 1.81 0.71
C PRO A 162 15.64 2.41 0.05
N VAL A 163 14.50 2.31 0.71
CA VAL A 163 13.36 3.15 0.37
C VAL A 163 13.70 4.53 0.88
N THR A 164 13.91 5.46 -0.03
CA THR A 164 14.06 6.87 0.33
C THR A 164 12.76 7.32 0.96
N ASN A 165 12.77 7.53 2.27
CA ASN A 165 11.64 8.11 2.96
C ASN A 165 11.58 9.60 2.58
N TRP A 166 10.45 10.03 2.04
CA TRP A 166 10.23 11.44 1.66
C TRP A 166 10.32 12.39 2.86
N PHE A 167 10.29 11.86 4.07
CA PHE A 167 10.32 12.57 5.35
C PHE A 167 11.62 12.35 6.12
N ASP A 168 12.58 11.58 5.60
CA ASP A 168 13.92 11.44 6.18
C ASP A 168 14.71 12.72 5.90
N THR A 169 14.70 13.60 6.89
CA THR A 169 15.44 14.86 6.88
C THR A 169 16.80 14.75 7.59
N ASP A 170 17.11 13.61 8.16
CA ASP A 170 18.26 13.44 9.05
C ASP A 170 19.62 13.50 8.34
N ASP A 171 19.65 13.33 7.00
CA ASP A 171 20.88 13.41 6.18
C ASP A 171 21.01 14.74 5.41
N LEU A 172 20.21 15.74 5.70
CA LEU A 172 20.29 17.03 5.00
C LEU A 172 21.43 17.88 5.57
N ASN A 173 22.56 17.88 4.87
CA ASN A 173 23.57 18.92 5.06
C ASN A 173 23.13 20.19 4.32
N PRO A 174 22.82 21.30 5.04
CA PRO A 174 22.29 22.50 4.41
C PRO A 174 23.29 23.18 3.45
N ASP A 175 24.57 22.83 3.54
CA ASP A 175 25.65 23.38 2.71
C ASP A 175 25.91 22.55 1.43
N CYS A 176 25.19 21.42 1.25
CA CYS A 176 25.40 20.51 0.13
C CYS A 176 24.07 20.10 -0.51
N PHE A 177 24.08 19.95 -1.83
CA PHE A 177 22.98 19.27 -2.50
C PHE A 177 23.00 17.77 -2.21
N SER A 178 21.83 17.21 -1.98
CA SER A 178 21.63 15.76 -1.79
C SER A 178 20.99 15.13 -3.03
N ILE A 179 21.06 13.81 -3.14
CA ILE A 179 20.35 13.06 -4.19
C ILE A 179 18.80 13.16 -4.04
N ASN A 180 18.33 13.65 -2.89
CA ASN A 180 16.91 13.84 -2.59
C ASN A 180 16.41 15.25 -2.94
N ASP A 181 17.32 16.17 -3.32
CA ASP A 181 16.93 17.51 -3.72
C ASP A 181 16.28 17.51 -5.10
N ARG A 182 15.39 18.46 -5.30
CA ARG A 182 14.70 18.60 -6.58
C ARG A 182 15.67 19.11 -7.64
N LEU A 183 15.55 18.62 -8.85
CA LEU A 183 16.36 19.08 -9.98
C LEU A 183 16.21 20.58 -10.24
N ALA A 184 15.05 21.17 -9.98
CA ALA A 184 14.83 22.60 -10.11
C ALA A 184 15.71 23.37 -9.11
N ASP A 185 15.73 22.94 -7.85
CA ASP A 185 16.48 23.60 -6.78
C ASP A 185 18.01 23.50 -7.02
N ILE A 186 18.47 22.31 -7.47
CA ILE A 186 19.88 22.09 -7.84
C ILE A 186 20.29 23.01 -9.02
N ARG A 187 19.41 23.22 -10.00
CA ARG A 187 19.66 24.07 -11.19
C ARG A 187 19.74 25.56 -10.87
N GLU A 188 19.25 26.02 -9.74
CA GLU A 188 19.45 27.40 -9.28
C GLU A 188 20.93 27.70 -9.01
N ASN A 189 21.73 26.68 -8.70
CA ASN A 189 23.17 26.81 -8.60
C ASN A 189 23.81 26.56 -9.99
N PRO A 190 24.53 27.55 -10.58
CA PRO A 190 25.04 27.43 -11.95
C PRO A 190 26.03 26.27 -12.17
N ARG A 191 26.84 25.94 -11.16
CA ARG A 191 27.79 24.83 -11.25
C ARG A 191 27.13 23.47 -11.16
N ALA A 192 26.22 23.31 -10.21
CA ALA A 192 25.47 22.07 -10.03
C ALA A 192 24.47 21.85 -11.18
N GLY A 193 23.83 22.93 -11.65
CA GLY A 193 22.93 22.90 -12.80
C GLY A 193 23.60 22.44 -14.07
N ALA A 194 24.83 22.92 -14.35
CA ALA A 194 25.61 22.48 -15.51
C ALA A 194 25.91 20.97 -15.49
N ILE A 195 26.18 20.40 -14.32
CA ILE A 195 26.41 18.96 -14.16
C ILE A 195 25.12 18.18 -14.46
N ILE A 196 23.99 18.62 -13.92
CA ILE A 196 22.67 17.98 -14.19
C ILE A 196 22.35 18.05 -15.68
N ASP A 197 22.55 19.20 -16.32
CA ASP A 197 22.25 19.36 -17.75
C ASP A 197 23.19 18.50 -18.63
N GLN A 198 24.43 18.32 -18.23
CA GLN A 198 25.36 17.40 -18.91
C GLN A 198 24.91 15.94 -18.77
N MET A 199 24.51 15.50 -17.56
CA MET A 199 24.01 14.15 -17.33
C MET A 199 22.75 13.89 -18.14
N MET A 200 21.83 14.86 -18.19
CA MET A 200 20.59 14.73 -18.95
C MET A 200 20.83 14.71 -20.46
N SER A 201 21.78 15.49 -20.97
CA SER A 201 22.12 15.48 -22.40
C SER A 201 22.77 14.17 -22.84
N GLN A 202 23.58 13.53 -21.97
CA GLN A 202 24.13 12.20 -22.23
C GLN A 202 23.02 11.13 -22.29
N GLY A 203 22.12 11.11 -21.34
CA GLY A 203 20.98 10.18 -21.34
C GLY A 203 19.98 10.43 -22.49
N ALA A 204 19.84 11.68 -22.97
CA ALA A 204 19.01 12.01 -24.11
C ALA A 204 19.63 11.54 -25.44
N SER A 205 20.96 11.60 -25.58
CA SER A 205 21.67 11.14 -26.80
C SER A 205 21.52 9.64 -27.05
N GLU A 206 21.25 8.85 -26.00
CA GLU A 206 21.02 7.41 -26.08
C GLU A 206 19.57 7.05 -26.45
N ARG A 207 18.63 7.99 -26.33
CA ARG A 207 17.16 7.76 -26.53
C ARG A 207 16.61 8.30 -27.87
N GLY A 208 17.43 8.92 -28.72
CA GLY A 208 17.07 9.33 -30.08
C GLY A 208 15.91 10.32 -30.18
N ASP A 209 15.12 10.22 -31.23
CA ASP A 209 14.06 11.17 -31.67
C ASP A 209 13.01 11.53 -30.60
N VAL A 210 12.80 10.65 -29.62
CA VAL A 210 11.83 10.89 -28.53
C VAL A 210 12.34 11.97 -27.56
N ALA A 211 13.66 12.09 -27.39
CA ALA A 211 14.26 13.09 -26.52
C ALA A 211 14.12 14.51 -27.10
N ASP A 212 14.21 14.67 -28.42
CA ASP A 212 14.10 15.96 -29.09
C ASP A 212 12.66 16.49 -29.07
N ALA A 213 11.65 15.63 -29.21
CA ALA A 213 10.24 16.01 -29.13
C ALA A 213 9.82 16.54 -27.74
N VAL A 214 10.61 16.22 -26.72
CA VAL A 214 10.32 16.55 -25.32
C VAL A 214 11.09 17.78 -24.84
N LYS A 215 12.20 18.12 -25.50
CA LYS A 215 13.18 19.13 -25.09
C LYS A 215 12.58 20.54 -24.96
N ASP A 216 11.60 20.87 -25.78
CA ASP A 216 10.99 22.19 -25.85
C ASP A 216 9.58 22.26 -25.23
N ASN A 217 9.16 21.23 -24.48
CA ASN A 217 7.85 21.22 -23.83
C ASN A 217 7.91 21.80 -22.40
N PRO A 218 7.37 23.02 -22.15
CA PRO A 218 7.46 23.68 -20.84
C PRO A 218 6.75 22.92 -19.71
N ALA A 219 5.72 22.13 -20.04
CA ALA A 219 5.00 21.33 -19.04
C ALA A 219 5.86 20.16 -18.57
N LEU A 220 6.59 19.53 -19.48
CA LEU A 220 7.48 18.42 -19.17
C LEU A 220 8.74 18.90 -18.43
N GLN A 221 9.29 20.04 -18.78
CA GLN A 221 10.41 20.66 -18.05
C GLN A 221 10.00 20.97 -16.59
N ARG A 222 8.80 21.49 -16.36
CA ARG A 222 8.27 21.70 -15.00
C ARG A 222 8.08 20.39 -14.24
N MET A 223 7.61 19.35 -14.90
CA MET A 223 7.46 18.03 -14.30
C MET A 223 8.82 17.44 -13.92
N MET A 224 9.79 17.52 -14.82
CA MET A 224 11.17 17.06 -14.58
C MET A 224 11.85 17.85 -13.46
N GLY A 225 11.64 19.16 -13.38
CA GLY A 225 12.15 20.00 -12.30
C GLY A 225 11.68 19.59 -10.90
N ARG A 226 10.51 18.95 -10.81
CA ARG A 226 9.96 18.43 -9.54
C ARG A 226 10.52 17.07 -9.13
N MET A 227 11.20 16.38 -10.04
CA MET A 227 11.86 15.10 -9.75
C MET A 227 13.12 15.34 -8.91
N THR A 228 13.45 14.36 -8.10
CA THR A 228 14.72 14.33 -7.36
C THR A 228 15.81 13.67 -8.19
N LEU A 229 17.06 13.97 -7.87
CA LEU A 229 18.22 13.37 -8.56
C LEU A 229 18.18 11.83 -8.46
N VAL A 230 17.81 11.28 -7.29
CA VAL A 230 17.68 9.83 -7.11
C VAL A 230 16.59 9.24 -8.01
N SER A 231 15.52 9.97 -8.28
CA SER A 231 14.47 9.51 -9.20
C SER A 231 14.96 9.43 -10.63
N LEU A 232 15.83 10.35 -11.03
CA LEU A 232 16.46 10.34 -12.36
C LEU A 232 17.44 9.17 -12.50
N LEU A 233 18.31 8.96 -11.50
CA LEU A 233 19.28 7.86 -11.50
C LEU A 233 18.67 6.46 -11.50
N LYS A 234 17.44 6.31 -10.99
CA LYS A 234 16.70 5.03 -11.02
C LYS A 234 16.03 4.74 -12.37
N GLN A 235 16.01 5.70 -13.28
CA GLN A 235 15.41 5.56 -14.62
C GLN A 235 16.46 5.42 -15.73
N SER A 236 17.74 5.61 -15.40
CA SER A 236 18.89 5.35 -16.26
C SER A 236 19.37 3.91 -16.07
#